data_9388ebd84f649231ac7cab46746710ec
#
_entry.id   9388ebd84f649231ac7cab46746710ec
#
_cell.length_a   1.000
_cell.length_b   1.000
_cell.length_c   1.000
_cell.angle_alpha   90.00
_cell.angle_beta   90.00
_cell.angle_gamma   90.00
#
_symmetry.space_group_name_H-M   'P 1'
#
loop_
_entity.id
_entity.type
_entity.pdbx_description
1 polymer ?
#
loop_
_entity_poly.entity_id
_entity_poly.type
_entity_poly.pdbx_seq_one_letter_code
_entity_poly.pdbx_strand_id
1 'polypeptide(L)'
;FSKADKLLGVVIPADQQVANLKGLGLEEVSRNGDNSVLFRIPTSRVDLKSEVDLIEEVVRIFGVDKVPSSPPRGCVGSHSFDTVHDAFEEIRTILIGLGLYESQTQTLVAGKALESIGINQVELEYPLSSEQDKLRTSLLPGLINVLKHNANHEVADLAMFEIGRVFHDEDGSPVEGWRLGLALTGRRFIPYHEGENRDAIIEFTDLKGILEEFAEKFGMRGVAYERNDLSGDFFVESGSVSLGNKIVGTLGQLSPLIARQYDLKRPVFIAEFDLDLVL
;
A
#
# COMPACT_ATOMS: atom_id res chain seq x y z
N PHE A 1 -21.26 -12.35 35.82
CA PHE A 1 -22.19 -11.34 35.30
C PHE A 1 -21.47 -10.06 34.91
N SER A 2 -20.71 -9.43 35.82
CA SER A 2 -20.00 -8.15 35.53
C SER A 2 -19.07 -8.20 34.32
N LYS A 3 -18.49 -9.37 34.02
CA LYS A 3 -17.67 -9.57 32.82
C LYS A 3 -18.52 -9.51 31.55
N ALA A 4 -19.75 -10.06 31.60
CA ALA A 4 -20.69 -9.95 30.50
C ALA A 4 -21.06 -8.48 30.24
N ASP A 5 -21.44 -7.76 31.28
CA ASP A 5 -21.82 -6.35 31.19
C ASP A 5 -20.66 -5.48 30.65
N LYS A 6 -19.43 -5.76 31.12
CA LYS A 6 -18.22 -5.06 30.63
C LYS A 6 -17.92 -5.35 29.16
N LEU A 7 -18.08 -6.61 28.74
CA LEU A 7 -17.79 -7.02 27.36
C LEU A 7 -18.86 -6.49 26.40
N LEU A 8 -20.12 -6.55 26.81
CA LEU A 8 -21.26 -6.12 26.01
C LEU A 8 -21.46 -4.59 26.01
N GLY A 9 -20.89 -3.89 26.97
CA GLY A 9 -21.10 -2.43 27.11
C GLY A 9 -22.52 -2.04 27.58
N VAL A 10 -23.34 -3.01 28.01
CA VAL A 10 -24.70 -2.81 28.52
C VAL A 10 -24.92 -3.69 29.74
N VAL A 11 -25.60 -3.18 30.73
CA VAL A 11 -25.94 -3.93 31.96
C VAL A 11 -27.19 -4.76 31.70
N ILE A 12 -27.04 -6.10 31.79
CA ILE A 12 -28.13 -7.05 31.69
C ILE A 12 -28.33 -7.65 33.10
N PRO A 13 -29.51 -7.53 33.74
CA PRO A 13 -29.74 -8.08 35.06
C PRO A 13 -29.36 -9.55 35.17
N ALA A 14 -28.69 -9.95 36.27
CA ALA A 14 -28.16 -11.30 36.45
C ALA A 14 -29.24 -12.38 36.27
N ASP A 15 -30.44 -12.15 36.78
CA ASP A 15 -31.58 -13.08 36.63
C ASP A 15 -32.01 -13.22 35.16
N GLN A 16 -31.93 -12.15 34.38
CA GLN A 16 -32.21 -12.20 32.94
C GLN A 16 -31.14 -12.95 32.17
N GLN A 17 -29.86 -12.75 32.52
CA GLN A 17 -28.76 -13.55 31.91
C GLN A 17 -28.97 -15.03 32.17
N VAL A 18 -29.32 -15.41 33.43
CA VAL A 18 -29.59 -16.79 33.79
C VAL A 18 -30.82 -17.33 33.05
N ALA A 19 -31.89 -16.55 32.98
CA ALA A 19 -33.13 -16.95 32.30
C ALA A 19 -32.89 -17.19 30.81
N ASN A 20 -32.09 -16.33 30.15
CA ASN A 20 -31.71 -16.49 28.74
C ASN A 20 -30.99 -17.82 28.50
N LEU A 21 -30.01 -18.16 29.34
CA LEU A 21 -29.22 -19.39 29.19
C LEU A 21 -30.05 -20.64 29.51
N LYS A 22 -30.91 -20.59 30.52
CA LYS A 22 -31.86 -21.67 30.82
C LYS A 22 -32.84 -21.90 29.67
N GLY A 23 -33.33 -20.84 29.05
CA GLY A 23 -34.18 -20.94 27.86
C GLY A 23 -33.55 -21.66 26.69
N LEU A 24 -32.20 -21.70 26.62
CA LEU A 24 -31.41 -22.45 25.64
C LEU A 24 -31.08 -23.89 26.09
N GLY A 25 -31.65 -24.35 27.19
CA GLY A 25 -31.48 -25.71 27.71
C GLY A 25 -30.21 -25.93 28.54
N LEU A 26 -29.56 -24.86 29.00
CA LEU A 26 -28.44 -24.97 29.92
C LEU A 26 -28.97 -25.15 31.35
N GLU A 27 -28.36 -26.07 32.11
CA GLU A 27 -28.75 -26.38 33.50
C GLU A 27 -27.88 -25.58 34.47
N GLU A 28 -28.50 -24.80 35.35
CA GLU A 28 -27.80 -24.11 36.44
C GLU A 28 -27.40 -25.12 37.51
N VAL A 29 -26.08 -25.23 37.73
CA VAL A 29 -25.49 -26.17 38.74
C VAL A 29 -25.32 -25.47 40.07
N SER A 30 -24.79 -24.25 40.04
CA SER A 30 -24.59 -23.45 41.26
C SER A 30 -24.54 -21.97 40.93
N ARG A 31 -24.93 -21.15 41.93
CA ARG A 31 -24.90 -19.68 41.81
C ARG A 31 -24.20 -19.09 43.04
N ASN A 32 -23.31 -18.13 42.81
CA ASN A 32 -22.62 -17.39 43.86
C ASN A 32 -23.18 -15.96 43.90
N GLY A 33 -24.38 -15.78 44.43
CA GLY A 33 -25.07 -14.52 44.45
C GLY A 33 -25.21 -13.90 43.06
N ASP A 34 -24.90 -12.61 42.95
CA ASP A 34 -24.87 -11.88 41.68
C ASP A 34 -23.46 -11.80 41.06
N ASN A 35 -22.49 -12.60 41.51
CA ASN A 35 -21.16 -12.58 41.01
C ASN A 35 -20.95 -13.56 39.84
N SER A 36 -21.39 -14.82 40.01
CA SER A 36 -21.18 -15.85 38.98
C SER A 36 -22.24 -16.96 39.08
N VAL A 37 -22.35 -17.69 37.97
CA VAL A 37 -23.21 -18.87 37.87
C VAL A 37 -22.45 -19.95 37.09
N LEU A 38 -22.57 -21.18 37.53
CA LEU A 38 -22.00 -22.34 36.81
C LEU A 38 -23.12 -23.06 36.07
N PHE A 39 -22.97 -23.24 34.78
CA PHE A 39 -23.89 -23.99 33.95
C PHE A 39 -23.30 -25.34 33.51
N ARG A 40 -24.15 -26.35 33.49
CA ARG A 40 -23.88 -27.59 32.76
C ARG A 40 -24.31 -27.42 31.32
N ILE A 41 -23.37 -27.65 30.41
CA ILE A 41 -23.59 -27.55 28.97
C ILE A 41 -24.12 -28.89 28.46
N PRO A 42 -25.24 -28.93 27.75
CA PRO A 42 -25.71 -30.18 27.12
C PRO A 42 -24.75 -30.63 26.02
N THR A 43 -24.61 -31.95 25.87
CA THR A 43 -23.67 -32.54 24.89
C THR A 43 -23.98 -32.20 23.44
N SER A 44 -25.18 -31.74 23.14
CA SER A 44 -25.58 -31.24 21.83
C SER A 44 -24.99 -29.86 21.47
N ARG A 45 -24.53 -29.09 22.46
CA ARG A 45 -23.93 -27.76 22.28
C ARG A 45 -22.41 -27.87 22.35
N VAL A 46 -21.83 -28.41 21.27
CA VAL A 46 -20.37 -28.61 21.13
C VAL A 46 -19.60 -27.30 20.93
N ASP A 47 -20.32 -26.24 20.61
CA ASP A 47 -19.85 -24.87 20.39
C ASP A 47 -19.53 -24.14 21.69
N LEU A 48 -20.24 -24.43 22.80
CA LEU A 48 -20.09 -23.74 24.08
C LEU A 48 -18.93 -24.36 24.88
N LYS A 49 -17.76 -23.72 24.84
CA LYS A 49 -16.53 -24.22 25.49
C LYS A 49 -15.98 -23.29 26.56
N SER A 50 -16.33 -22.03 26.50
CA SER A 50 -15.77 -20.97 27.33
C SER A 50 -16.85 -20.01 27.85
N GLU A 51 -16.47 -19.16 28.80
CA GLU A 51 -17.38 -18.14 29.35
C GLU A 51 -17.84 -17.14 28.28
N VAL A 52 -16.99 -16.83 27.31
CA VAL A 52 -17.35 -15.85 26.23
C VAL A 52 -18.45 -16.40 25.33
N ASP A 53 -18.50 -17.72 25.11
CA ASP A 53 -19.56 -18.35 24.32
C ASP A 53 -20.93 -18.21 25.02
N LEU A 54 -20.94 -18.29 26.36
CA LEU A 54 -22.15 -18.03 27.15
C LEU A 54 -22.58 -16.56 27.10
N ILE A 55 -21.64 -15.63 27.08
CA ILE A 55 -21.91 -14.20 26.95
C ILE A 55 -22.51 -13.90 25.56
N GLU A 56 -22.02 -14.56 24.52
CA GLU A 56 -22.59 -14.48 23.18
C GLU A 56 -24.05 -14.92 23.17
N GLU A 57 -24.36 -16.06 23.79
CA GLU A 57 -25.75 -16.54 23.89
C GLU A 57 -26.65 -15.56 24.67
N VAL A 58 -26.13 -14.96 25.75
CA VAL A 58 -26.86 -13.97 26.51
C VAL A 58 -27.24 -12.77 25.64
N VAL A 59 -26.31 -12.20 24.89
CA VAL A 59 -26.57 -11.02 24.05
C VAL A 59 -27.45 -11.37 22.85
N ARG A 60 -27.30 -12.56 22.29
CA ARG A 60 -28.12 -13.03 21.17
C ARG A 60 -29.61 -13.10 21.56
N ILE A 61 -29.91 -13.60 22.76
CA ILE A 61 -31.29 -13.65 23.26
C ILE A 61 -31.76 -12.29 23.76
N PHE A 62 -30.89 -11.49 24.37
CA PHE A 62 -31.19 -10.11 24.77
C PHE A 62 -31.57 -9.22 23.60
N GLY A 63 -30.95 -9.41 22.47
CA GLY A 63 -31.06 -8.63 21.24
C GLY A 63 -29.81 -7.76 21.00
N VAL A 64 -29.06 -8.06 19.96
CA VAL A 64 -27.84 -7.33 19.57
C VAL A 64 -28.17 -5.88 19.20
N ASP A 65 -29.34 -5.65 18.66
CA ASP A 65 -29.89 -4.33 18.32
C ASP A 65 -30.08 -3.40 19.53
N LYS A 66 -30.16 -3.97 20.73
CA LYS A 66 -30.29 -3.21 21.99
C LYS A 66 -28.92 -2.82 22.58
N VAL A 67 -27.83 -3.35 22.05
CA VAL A 67 -26.49 -2.97 22.50
C VAL A 67 -26.10 -1.62 21.90
N PRO A 68 -25.83 -0.60 22.74
CA PRO A 68 -25.51 0.73 22.23
C PRO A 68 -24.15 0.75 21.54
N SER A 69 -24.10 1.38 20.37
CA SER A 69 -22.82 1.69 19.74
C SER A 69 -22.10 2.78 20.54
N SER A 70 -20.87 2.53 20.94
CA SER A 70 -20.03 3.51 21.61
C SER A 70 -18.75 3.75 20.82
N PRO A 71 -18.29 5.01 20.67
CA PRO A 71 -17.01 5.28 20.04
C PRO A 71 -15.88 4.70 20.90
N PRO A 72 -14.81 4.22 20.28
CA PRO A 72 -13.63 3.77 21.01
C PRO A 72 -13.06 4.93 21.84
N ARG A 73 -12.72 4.64 23.09
CA ARG A 73 -12.07 5.62 24.00
C ARG A 73 -10.67 5.14 24.30
N GLY A 74 -9.68 5.97 24.00
CA GLY A 74 -8.29 5.70 24.26
C GLY A 74 -7.45 6.94 24.00
N CYS A 75 -6.23 6.96 24.52
CA CYS A 75 -5.26 7.94 24.07
C CYS A 75 -4.84 7.60 22.64
N VAL A 76 -4.91 8.58 21.75
CA VAL A 76 -4.24 8.47 20.46
C VAL A 76 -2.75 8.55 20.76
N GLY A 77 -2.06 7.42 20.73
CA GLY A 77 -0.61 7.37 20.86
C GLY A 77 0.05 7.89 19.58
N SER A 78 1.15 8.61 19.69
CA SER A 78 2.03 8.84 18.55
C SER A 78 2.96 7.62 18.42
N HIS A 79 3.00 7.04 17.25
CA HIS A 79 3.93 5.95 16.91
C HIS A 79 4.91 6.42 15.85
N SER A 80 6.13 5.88 15.83
CA SER A 80 7.14 6.26 14.83
C SER A 80 6.68 6.00 13.38
N PHE A 81 5.74 5.07 13.17
CA PHE A 81 5.12 4.84 11.85
C PHE A 81 4.08 5.90 11.47
N ASP A 82 3.54 6.67 12.41
CA ASP A 82 2.56 7.72 12.09
C ASP A 82 3.19 8.79 11.21
N THR A 83 4.44 9.19 11.50
CA THR A 83 5.18 10.19 10.70
C THR A 83 5.43 9.72 9.27
N VAL A 84 5.74 8.44 9.05
CA VAL A 84 5.94 7.86 7.71
C VAL A 84 4.62 7.82 6.95
N HIS A 85 3.53 7.44 7.64
CA HIS A 85 2.19 7.44 7.05
C HIS A 85 1.76 8.84 6.64
N ASP A 86 1.93 9.82 7.50
CA ASP A 86 1.59 11.22 7.22
C ASP A 86 2.41 11.78 6.05
N ALA A 87 3.70 11.44 5.97
CA ALA A 87 4.55 11.83 4.86
C ALA A 87 4.08 11.20 3.52
N PHE A 88 3.64 9.93 3.52
CA PHE A 88 3.10 9.31 2.32
C PHE A 88 1.79 9.96 1.87
N GLU A 89 0.91 10.37 2.79
CA GLU A 89 -0.30 11.12 2.45
C GLU A 89 0.01 12.51 1.87
N GLU A 90 1.05 13.17 2.38
CA GLU A 90 1.54 14.44 1.84
C GLU A 90 2.09 14.26 0.43
N ILE A 91 2.95 13.23 0.21
CA ILE A 91 3.48 12.90 -1.13
C ILE A 91 2.34 12.63 -2.11
N ARG A 92 1.34 11.81 -1.75
CA ARG A 92 0.16 11.56 -2.57
C ARG A 92 -0.57 12.84 -2.92
N THR A 93 -0.85 13.67 -1.93
CA THR A 93 -1.57 14.94 -2.12
C THR A 93 -0.84 15.85 -3.10
N ILE A 94 0.48 15.96 -2.99
CA ILE A 94 1.30 16.77 -3.89
C ILE A 94 1.26 16.22 -5.31
N LEU A 95 1.52 14.92 -5.50
CA LEU A 95 1.63 14.31 -6.83
C LEU A 95 0.28 14.26 -7.54
N ILE A 96 -0.83 13.98 -6.83
CA ILE A 96 -2.18 14.08 -7.38
C ILE A 96 -2.49 15.52 -7.78
N GLY A 97 -2.09 16.50 -6.96
CA GLY A 97 -2.23 17.93 -7.26
C GLY A 97 -1.41 18.37 -8.48
N LEU A 98 -0.33 17.67 -8.82
CA LEU A 98 0.46 17.86 -10.03
C LEU A 98 -0.11 17.13 -11.27
N GLY A 99 -1.23 16.42 -11.11
CA GLY A 99 -1.94 15.74 -12.19
C GLY A 99 -1.51 14.30 -12.44
N LEU A 100 -0.80 13.67 -11.51
CA LEU A 100 -0.44 12.26 -11.62
C LEU A 100 -1.53 11.36 -11.00
N TYR A 101 -1.67 10.16 -11.54
CA TYR A 101 -2.53 9.10 -11.00
C TYR A 101 -1.72 8.12 -10.15
N GLU A 102 -2.20 7.79 -8.96
CA GLU A 102 -1.58 6.73 -8.17
C GLU A 102 -1.91 5.37 -8.76
N SER A 103 -0.89 4.53 -8.87
CA SER A 103 -1.05 3.11 -9.20
C SER A 103 -0.49 2.24 -8.09
N GLN A 104 -0.97 1.01 -8.03
CA GLN A 104 -0.46 0.00 -7.13
C GLN A 104 -0.21 -1.28 -7.93
N THR A 105 1.06 -1.66 -8.02
CA THR A 105 1.48 -2.82 -8.81
C THR A 105 1.82 -4.00 -7.91
N GLN A 106 1.99 -5.17 -8.53
CA GLN A 106 2.25 -6.40 -7.78
C GLN A 106 3.66 -6.44 -7.20
N THR A 107 3.78 -6.92 -5.98
CA THR A 107 5.06 -7.13 -5.30
C THR A 107 5.79 -8.37 -5.81
N LEU A 108 5.05 -9.41 -6.20
CA LEU A 108 5.58 -10.63 -6.79
C LEU A 108 5.61 -10.49 -8.31
N VAL A 109 6.77 -10.76 -8.90
CA VAL A 109 7.03 -10.57 -10.31
C VAL A 109 7.82 -11.74 -10.89
N ALA A 110 7.84 -11.87 -12.21
CA ALA A 110 8.71 -12.82 -12.89
C ALA A 110 10.17 -12.33 -12.84
N GLY A 111 11.09 -13.19 -12.45
CA GLY A 111 12.51 -12.84 -12.35
C GLY A 111 13.10 -12.24 -13.62
N LYS A 112 12.64 -12.69 -14.79
CA LYS A 112 13.05 -12.12 -16.09
C LYS A 112 12.76 -10.64 -16.28
N ALA A 113 11.71 -10.12 -15.63
CA ALA A 113 11.35 -8.70 -15.75
C ALA A 113 12.36 -7.77 -15.06
N LEU A 114 13.20 -8.32 -14.19
CA LEU A 114 14.14 -7.59 -13.35
C LEU A 114 15.62 -7.76 -13.79
N GLU A 115 15.90 -8.66 -14.74
CA GLU A 115 17.29 -8.95 -15.18
C GLU A 115 18.02 -7.70 -15.69
N SER A 116 17.28 -6.77 -16.29
CA SER A 116 17.86 -5.52 -16.82
C SER A 116 18.25 -4.50 -15.73
N ILE A 117 17.84 -4.71 -14.49
CA ILE A 117 18.10 -3.77 -13.38
C ILE A 117 19.37 -4.14 -12.61
N GLY A 118 19.82 -5.41 -12.70
CA GLY A 118 21.11 -5.84 -12.17
C GLY A 118 21.22 -5.89 -10.64
N ILE A 119 20.09 -5.92 -9.92
CA ILE A 119 20.02 -6.01 -8.46
C ILE A 119 19.76 -7.47 -8.05
N ASN A 120 20.43 -7.93 -7.00
CA ASN A 120 20.19 -9.25 -6.43
C ASN A 120 18.73 -9.40 -5.97
N GLN A 121 18.09 -10.45 -6.44
CA GLN A 121 16.65 -10.67 -6.26
C GLN A 121 16.39 -11.63 -5.11
N VAL A 122 15.35 -11.37 -4.33
CA VAL A 122 14.83 -12.31 -3.33
C VAL A 122 13.90 -13.30 -4.02
N GLU A 123 14.24 -14.58 -3.97
CA GLU A 123 13.47 -15.67 -4.57
C GLU A 123 12.51 -16.29 -3.56
N LEU A 124 11.32 -16.69 -4.01
CA LEU A 124 10.40 -17.46 -3.20
C LEU A 124 10.80 -18.94 -3.21
N GLU A 125 10.80 -19.58 -2.05
CA GLU A 125 11.10 -21.01 -1.92
C GLU A 125 10.03 -21.88 -2.61
N TYR A 126 8.76 -21.47 -2.54
CA TYR A 126 7.62 -22.18 -3.13
C TYR A 126 6.72 -21.19 -3.91
N PRO A 127 7.10 -20.78 -5.13
CA PRO A 127 6.30 -19.88 -5.92
C PRO A 127 5.04 -20.58 -6.46
N LEU A 128 3.93 -19.84 -6.50
CA LEU A 128 2.68 -20.33 -7.08
C LEU A 128 2.73 -20.45 -8.61
N SER A 129 3.56 -19.66 -9.26
CA SER A 129 3.80 -19.69 -10.69
C SER A 129 5.18 -19.12 -11.02
N SER A 130 5.70 -19.42 -12.22
CA SER A 130 6.95 -18.84 -12.73
C SER A 130 6.85 -17.35 -13.07
N GLU A 131 5.65 -16.79 -13.06
CA GLU A 131 5.40 -15.36 -13.27
C GLU A 131 5.38 -14.56 -11.96
N GLN A 132 5.47 -15.27 -10.82
CA GLN A 132 5.42 -14.70 -9.47
C GLN A 132 6.41 -15.42 -8.56
N ASP A 133 7.64 -15.55 -9.03
CA ASP A 133 8.71 -16.33 -8.38
C ASP A 133 9.67 -15.47 -7.55
N LYS A 134 9.66 -14.15 -7.74
CA LYS A 134 10.58 -13.23 -7.06
C LYS A 134 9.87 -11.99 -6.52
N LEU A 135 10.49 -11.37 -5.50
CA LEU A 135 10.09 -10.06 -5.02
C LEU A 135 10.67 -8.95 -5.91
N ARG A 136 9.88 -7.91 -6.16
CA ARG A 136 10.31 -6.76 -6.98
C ARG A 136 11.46 -6.00 -6.34
N THR A 137 12.47 -5.67 -7.13
CA THR A 137 13.61 -4.85 -6.70
C THR A 137 13.45 -3.37 -7.06
N SER A 138 12.43 -3.03 -7.88
CA SER A 138 12.10 -1.68 -8.36
C SER A 138 10.61 -1.61 -8.68
N LEU A 139 10.04 -0.41 -8.61
CA LEU A 139 8.65 -0.12 -9.01
C LEU A 139 8.52 0.07 -10.54
N LEU A 140 9.64 0.38 -11.22
CA LEU A 140 9.63 0.79 -12.63
C LEU A 140 9.05 -0.28 -13.56
N PRO A 141 9.40 -1.57 -13.48
CA PRO A 141 8.80 -2.60 -14.34
C PRO A 141 7.29 -2.73 -14.16
N GLY A 142 6.81 -2.59 -12.93
CA GLY A 142 5.38 -2.57 -12.62
C GLY A 142 4.67 -1.40 -13.30
N LEU A 143 5.19 -0.19 -13.14
CA LEU A 143 4.68 1.02 -13.77
C LEU A 143 4.68 0.93 -15.30
N ILE A 144 5.76 0.40 -15.91
CA ILE A 144 5.85 0.19 -17.36
C ILE A 144 4.77 -0.79 -17.84
N ASN A 145 4.51 -1.86 -17.07
CA ASN A 145 3.42 -2.79 -17.38
C ASN A 145 2.04 -2.12 -17.32
N VAL A 146 1.82 -1.22 -16.36
CA VAL A 146 0.57 -0.44 -16.29
C VAL A 146 0.43 0.48 -17.50
N LEU A 147 1.52 1.15 -17.93
CA LEU A 147 1.50 1.95 -19.17
C LEU A 147 1.16 1.09 -20.39
N LYS A 148 1.78 -0.09 -20.53
CA LYS A 148 1.45 -1.05 -21.58
C LYS A 148 -0.01 -1.45 -21.57
N HIS A 149 -0.54 -1.82 -20.39
CA HIS A 149 -1.93 -2.21 -20.23
C HIS A 149 -2.89 -1.11 -20.71
N ASN A 150 -2.67 0.13 -20.28
CA ASN A 150 -3.48 1.27 -20.66
C ASN A 150 -3.35 1.60 -22.15
N ALA A 151 -2.14 1.57 -22.71
CA ALA A 151 -1.91 1.80 -24.14
C ALA A 151 -2.68 0.80 -25.01
N ASN A 152 -2.78 -0.46 -24.60
CA ASN A 152 -3.58 -1.50 -25.27
C ASN A 152 -5.10 -1.25 -25.18
N HIS A 153 -5.53 -0.39 -24.25
CA HIS A 153 -6.92 0.05 -24.10
C HIS A 153 -7.13 1.47 -24.63
N GLU A 154 -6.27 1.93 -25.55
CA GLU A 154 -6.34 3.24 -26.20
C GLU A 154 -6.11 4.46 -25.27
N VAL A 155 -5.66 4.24 -24.03
CA VAL A 155 -5.27 5.30 -23.10
C VAL A 155 -3.75 5.46 -23.16
N ALA A 156 -3.29 6.39 -23.99
CA ALA A 156 -1.87 6.54 -24.28
C ALA A 156 -1.23 7.80 -23.64
N ASP A 157 -2.02 8.64 -23.00
CA ASP A 157 -1.59 9.87 -22.34
C ASP A 157 -1.70 9.66 -20.83
N LEU A 158 -0.59 9.37 -20.16
CA LEU A 158 -0.57 8.97 -18.75
C LEU A 158 0.60 9.58 -18.00
N ALA A 159 0.32 10.05 -16.80
CA ALA A 159 1.30 10.43 -15.79
C ALA A 159 0.93 9.71 -14.49
N MET A 160 1.80 8.85 -14.01
CA MET A 160 1.51 7.93 -12.91
C MET A 160 2.62 7.92 -11.88
N PHE A 161 2.25 7.59 -10.65
CA PHE A 161 3.21 7.32 -9.59
C PHE A 161 2.78 6.12 -8.74
N GLU A 162 3.71 5.55 -8.02
CA GLU A 162 3.49 4.50 -7.03
C GLU A 162 4.41 4.73 -5.83
N ILE A 163 3.85 4.61 -4.62
CA ILE A 163 4.60 4.48 -3.38
C ILE A 163 4.53 3.01 -2.97
N GLY A 164 5.67 2.34 -2.89
CA GLY A 164 5.68 0.91 -2.60
C GLY A 164 7.00 0.42 -2.03
N ARG A 165 6.94 -0.78 -1.45
CA ARG A 165 8.14 -1.48 -1.00
C ARG A 165 8.81 -2.22 -2.14
N VAL A 166 10.13 -2.20 -2.12
CA VAL A 166 11.00 -3.02 -2.96
C VAL A 166 11.91 -3.86 -2.09
N PHE A 167 12.46 -4.92 -2.66
CA PHE A 167 13.21 -5.92 -1.91
C PHE A 167 14.49 -6.29 -2.68
N HIS A 168 15.57 -6.49 -1.97
CA HIS A 168 16.80 -7.00 -2.54
C HIS A 168 17.47 -7.95 -1.56
N ASP A 169 18.34 -8.82 -2.08
CA ASP A 169 19.10 -9.73 -1.26
C ASP A 169 20.48 -9.14 -0.97
N GLU A 170 20.80 -8.99 0.32
CA GLU A 170 22.12 -8.64 0.82
C GLU A 170 22.71 -9.84 1.56
N ASP A 171 23.66 -10.52 0.92
CA ASP A 171 24.38 -11.66 1.49
C ASP A 171 23.47 -12.78 2.06
N GLY A 172 22.38 -13.10 1.36
CA GLY A 172 21.40 -14.11 1.77
C GLY A 172 20.37 -13.63 2.78
N SER A 173 20.28 -12.33 3.02
CA SER A 173 19.27 -11.71 3.88
C SER A 173 18.41 -10.74 3.07
N PRO A 174 17.07 -10.91 3.07
CA PRO A 174 16.19 -9.98 2.38
C PRO A 174 16.16 -8.64 3.10
N VAL A 175 16.40 -7.56 2.35
CA VAL A 175 16.26 -6.18 2.80
C VAL A 175 15.12 -5.52 2.06
N GLU A 176 14.29 -4.77 2.76
CA GLU A 176 13.18 -4.01 2.19
C GLU A 176 13.39 -2.52 2.33
N GLY A 177 12.89 -1.73 1.38
CA GLY A 177 12.92 -0.28 1.43
C GLY A 177 11.72 0.34 0.73
N TRP A 178 11.38 1.56 1.11
CA TRP A 178 10.32 2.32 0.47
C TRP A 178 10.83 3.08 -0.74
N ARG A 179 10.08 3.02 -1.83
CA ARG A 179 10.36 3.75 -3.07
C ARG A 179 9.15 4.55 -3.53
N LEU A 180 9.45 5.66 -4.21
CA LEU A 180 8.52 6.41 -5.02
C LEU A 180 8.92 6.25 -6.47
N GLY A 181 8.07 5.64 -7.28
CA GLY A 181 8.25 5.51 -8.73
C GLY A 181 7.33 6.46 -9.48
N LEU A 182 7.81 7.02 -10.58
CA LEU A 182 7.03 7.83 -11.52
C LEU A 182 7.20 7.29 -12.95
N ALA A 183 6.11 7.38 -13.73
CA ALA A 183 6.14 7.04 -15.16
C ALA A 183 5.21 7.95 -15.95
N LEU A 184 5.75 8.62 -16.96
CA LEU A 184 5.03 9.59 -17.79
C LEU A 184 5.16 9.24 -19.26
N THR A 185 4.07 9.37 -20.02
CA THR A 185 4.06 9.17 -21.47
C THR A 185 2.90 9.92 -22.11
N GLY A 186 3.01 10.23 -23.39
CA GLY A 186 1.93 10.77 -24.19
C GLY A 186 1.91 12.29 -24.29
N ARG A 187 0.72 12.88 -24.32
CA ARG A 187 0.55 14.33 -24.42
C ARG A 187 0.64 15.00 -23.07
N ARG A 188 1.17 16.23 -23.08
CA ARG A 188 1.32 17.06 -21.87
C ARG A 188 -0.03 17.54 -21.34
N PHE A 189 -1.00 17.79 -22.21
CA PHE A 189 -2.32 18.34 -21.86
C PHE A 189 -3.45 17.41 -22.28
N ILE A 190 -4.56 17.50 -21.55
CA ILE A 190 -5.78 16.75 -21.85
C ILE A 190 -6.40 17.25 -23.16
N PRO A 191 -6.95 16.37 -24.03
CA PRO A 191 -7.36 16.70 -25.40
C PRO A 191 -8.45 17.78 -25.57
N TYR A 192 -9.21 18.08 -24.52
CA TYR A 192 -10.27 19.08 -24.58
C TYR A 192 -9.79 20.50 -24.31
N HIS A 193 -8.49 20.67 -24.03
CA HIS A 193 -7.93 22.01 -23.86
C HIS A 193 -7.58 22.62 -25.24
N GLU A 194 -8.14 23.79 -25.57
CA GLU A 194 -7.82 24.52 -26.79
C GLU A 194 -6.61 25.42 -26.54
N GLY A 195 -5.64 25.41 -27.45
CA GLY A 195 -4.45 26.25 -27.35
C GLY A 195 -3.33 25.86 -28.31
N GLU A 196 -2.32 26.69 -28.44
CA GLU A 196 -1.20 26.54 -29.39
C GLU A 196 -0.36 25.25 -29.11
N ASN A 197 -0.33 24.77 -27.88
CA ASN A 197 0.44 23.59 -27.46
C ASN A 197 -0.42 22.35 -27.19
N ARG A 198 -1.62 22.28 -27.75
CA ARG A 198 -2.57 21.18 -27.54
C ARG A 198 -1.99 19.81 -27.78
N ASP A 199 -1.14 19.65 -28.77
CA ASP A 199 -0.54 18.37 -29.18
C ASP A 199 0.90 18.19 -28.66
N ALA A 200 1.35 19.06 -27.75
CA ALA A 200 2.66 18.92 -27.13
C ALA A 200 2.78 17.60 -26.40
N ILE A 201 3.84 16.86 -26.69
CA ILE A 201 4.16 15.61 -26.02
C ILE A 201 4.97 15.86 -24.75
N ILE A 202 4.89 14.93 -23.81
CA ILE A 202 5.73 14.91 -22.61
C ILE A 202 7.20 14.73 -23.03
N GLU A 203 8.07 15.50 -22.41
CA GLU A 203 9.52 15.50 -22.61
C GLU A 203 10.22 15.26 -21.26
N PHE A 204 11.53 15.03 -21.30
CA PHE A 204 12.35 14.88 -20.10
C PHE A 204 12.24 16.06 -19.13
N THR A 205 12.12 17.26 -19.67
CA THR A 205 11.95 18.51 -18.90
C THR A 205 10.64 18.55 -18.13
N ASP A 206 9.59 17.86 -18.59
CA ASP A 206 8.32 17.76 -17.86
C ASP A 206 8.46 16.88 -16.62
N LEU A 207 9.11 15.71 -16.76
CA LEU A 207 9.42 14.85 -15.61
C LEU A 207 10.27 15.62 -14.59
N LYS A 208 11.32 16.30 -15.06
CA LYS A 208 12.19 17.10 -14.18
C LYS A 208 11.40 18.21 -13.48
N GLY A 209 10.53 18.92 -14.21
CA GLY A 209 9.70 19.98 -13.63
C GLY A 209 8.73 19.48 -12.55
N ILE A 210 8.12 18.31 -12.76
CA ILE A 210 7.28 17.65 -11.75
C ILE A 210 8.10 17.31 -10.49
N LEU A 211 9.33 16.80 -10.67
CA LEU A 211 10.20 16.46 -9.56
C LEU A 211 10.71 17.69 -8.80
N GLU A 212 11.00 18.78 -9.48
CA GLU A 212 11.38 20.05 -8.87
C GLU A 212 10.23 20.64 -8.05
N GLU A 213 9.03 20.66 -8.59
CA GLU A 213 7.81 21.14 -7.91
C GLU A 213 7.46 20.23 -6.71
N PHE A 214 7.59 18.91 -6.86
CA PHE A 214 7.42 17.96 -5.78
C PHE A 214 8.42 18.24 -4.66
N ALA A 215 9.70 18.37 -4.99
CA ALA A 215 10.75 18.63 -4.00
C ALA A 215 10.53 19.95 -3.25
N GLU A 216 10.11 20.99 -3.94
CA GLU A 216 9.79 22.30 -3.35
C GLU A 216 8.61 22.19 -2.39
N LYS A 217 7.50 21.59 -2.83
CA LYS A 217 6.27 21.45 -2.03
C LYS A 217 6.46 20.54 -0.81
N PHE A 218 7.23 19.47 -0.97
CA PHE A 218 7.57 18.54 0.13
C PHE A 218 8.64 19.11 1.07
N GLY A 219 9.23 20.28 0.74
CA GLY A 219 10.21 20.95 1.57
C GLY A 219 11.63 20.40 1.48
N MET A 220 11.97 19.64 0.44
CA MET A 220 13.32 19.12 0.20
C MET A 220 14.25 20.26 -0.19
N ARG A 221 15.31 20.49 0.60
CA ARG A 221 16.28 21.55 0.34
C ARG A 221 17.60 20.97 -0.15
N GLY A 222 18.20 21.62 -1.15
CA GLY A 222 19.51 21.22 -1.67
C GLY A 222 19.44 20.02 -2.61
N VAL A 223 18.31 19.86 -3.32
CA VAL A 223 18.19 18.86 -4.39
C VAL A 223 19.01 19.30 -5.58
N ALA A 224 19.85 18.41 -6.07
CA ALA A 224 20.65 18.62 -7.29
C ALA A 224 20.40 17.50 -8.30
N TYR A 225 20.46 17.86 -9.59
CA TYR A 225 20.28 16.94 -10.69
C TYR A 225 21.59 16.90 -11.49
N GLU A 226 22.14 15.72 -11.62
CA GLU A 226 23.36 15.50 -12.40
C GLU A 226 23.08 14.51 -13.51
N ARG A 227 23.58 14.84 -14.72
CA ARG A 227 23.53 13.90 -15.83
C ARG A 227 24.43 12.71 -15.48
N ASN A 228 23.86 11.52 -15.58
CA ASN A 228 24.57 10.30 -15.30
C ASN A 228 24.47 9.38 -16.53
N ASP A 229 25.60 8.94 -17.04
CA ASP A 229 25.62 7.88 -18.04
C ASP A 229 25.50 6.53 -17.28
N LEU A 230 24.28 6.24 -16.80
CA LEU A 230 23.95 4.89 -16.35
C LEU A 230 24.05 4.00 -17.60
N SER A 231 25.26 3.49 -17.84
CA SER A 231 25.59 2.61 -18.95
C SER A 231 24.84 1.29 -18.81
N GLY A 232 23.64 1.24 -19.39
CA GLY A 232 22.80 0.06 -19.43
C GLY A 232 21.75 0.22 -20.52
N ASP A 233 21.22 -0.90 -20.99
CA ASP A 233 20.19 -0.92 -22.02
C ASP A 233 18.83 -0.33 -21.55
N PHE A 234 18.71 0.07 -20.28
CA PHE A 234 17.45 0.51 -19.69
C PHE A 234 17.10 1.97 -20.00
N PHE A 235 18.08 2.87 -20.02
CA PHE A 235 17.88 4.29 -20.30
C PHE A 235 18.58 4.74 -21.59
N VAL A 236 17.98 5.71 -22.31
CA VAL A 236 18.67 6.46 -23.38
C VAL A 236 19.44 7.64 -22.80
N GLU A 237 18.76 8.37 -21.93
CA GLU A 237 19.31 9.48 -21.17
C GLU A 237 18.88 9.30 -19.72
N SER A 238 19.82 9.52 -18.81
CA SER A 238 19.54 9.39 -17.37
C SER A 238 20.26 10.46 -16.57
N GLY A 239 19.75 10.67 -15.36
CA GLY A 239 20.35 11.52 -14.35
C GLY A 239 20.15 10.93 -12.97
N SER A 240 21.02 11.33 -12.07
CA SER A 240 20.85 11.10 -10.63
C SER A 240 20.26 12.34 -9.97
N VAL A 241 19.47 12.09 -8.92
CA VAL A 241 18.96 13.12 -8.02
C VAL A 241 19.66 12.94 -6.70
N SER A 242 20.28 13.98 -6.22
CA SER A 242 20.96 13.99 -4.92
C SER A 242 20.31 14.98 -3.94
N LEU A 243 20.31 14.61 -2.68
CA LEU A 243 19.93 15.47 -1.55
C LEU A 243 21.18 15.68 -0.69
N GLY A 244 21.77 16.86 -0.77
CA GLY A 244 23.11 17.08 -0.23
C GLY A 244 24.16 16.17 -0.93
N ASN A 245 24.82 15.31 -0.15
CA ASN A 245 25.85 14.41 -0.66
C ASN A 245 25.35 12.97 -0.94
N LYS A 246 24.05 12.72 -0.81
CA LYS A 246 23.48 11.38 -1.02
C LYS A 246 22.66 11.35 -2.32
N ILE A 247 22.87 10.34 -3.14
CA ILE A 247 21.98 10.06 -4.26
C ILE A 247 20.72 9.44 -3.68
N VAL A 248 19.58 10.10 -3.93
CA VAL A 248 18.26 9.69 -3.43
C VAL A 248 17.36 9.16 -4.53
N GLY A 249 17.76 9.28 -5.81
CA GLY A 249 16.94 8.77 -6.88
C GLY A 249 17.62 8.86 -8.24
N THR A 250 16.96 8.26 -9.22
CA THR A 250 17.33 8.28 -10.63
C THR A 250 16.14 8.69 -11.48
N LEU A 251 16.40 9.34 -12.61
CA LEU A 251 15.37 9.68 -13.59
C LEU A 251 15.95 9.47 -15.00
N GLY A 252 15.09 9.22 -15.96
CA GLY A 252 15.56 9.02 -17.31
C GLY A 252 14.45 8.77 -18.33
N GLN A 253 14.86 8.74 -19.58
CA GLN A 253 14.01 8.26 -20.67
C GLN A 253 14.27 6.78 -20.88
N LEU A 254 13.21 5.99 -20.92
CA LEU A 254 13.25 4.56 -21.20
C LEU A 254 13.86 4.31 -22.59
N SER A 255 14.74 3.32 -22.70
CA SER A 255 15.37 3.01 -23.97
C SER A 255 14.36 2.45 -24.99
N PRO A 256 14.56 2.72 -26.29
CA PRO A 256 13.71 2.17 -27.34
C PRO A 256 13.70 0.63 -27.38
N LEU A 257 14.76 -0.01 -26.89
CA LEU A 257 14.85 -1.46 -26.79
C LEU A 257 13.81 -1.99 -25.79
N ILE A 258 13.80 -1.43 -24.59
CA ILE A 258 12.86 -1.79 -23.54
C ILE A 258 11.44 -1.36 -23.93
N ALA A 259 11.26 -0.14 -24.45
CA ALA A 259 9.93 0.34 -24.88
C ALA A 259 9.29 -0.62 -25.91
N ARG A 260 10.06 -1.17 -26.85
CA ARG A 260 9.58 -2.16 -27.82
C ARG A 260 9.18 -3.49 -27.17
N GLN A 261 9.89 -3.96 -26.15
CA GLN A 261 9.53 -5.19 -25.42
C GLN A 261 8.16 -5.07 -24.73
N TYR A 262 7.79 -3.83 -24.37
CA TYR A 262 6.49 -3.51 -23.75
C TYR A 262 5.45 -2.96 -24.74
N ASP A 263 5.71 -2.99 -26.06
CA ASP A 263 4.84 -2.45 -27.10
C ASP A 263 4.48 -0.96 -26.94
N LEU A 264 5.37 -0.19 -26.29
CA LEU A 264 5.19 1.24 -26.07
C LEU A 264 5.73 2.02 -27.29
N LYS A 265 4.84 2.77 -27.93
CA LYS A 265 5.14 3.51 -29.19
C LYS A 265 5.64 4.93 -28.97
N ARG A 266 5.38 5.48 -27.79
CA ARG A 266 5.74 6.85 -27.43
C ARG A 266 6.90 6.86 -26.45
N PRO A 267 7.67 7.95 -26.34
CA PRO A 267 8.67 8.10 -25.31
C PRO A 267 8.06 7.92 -23.90
N VAL A 268 8.79 7.27 -23.03
CA VAL A 268 8.40 7.07 -21.63
C VAL A 268 9.51 7.65 -20.76
N PHE A 269 9.12 8.49 -19.83
CA PHE A 269 9.99 9.13 -18.86
C PHE A 269 9.68 8.56 -17.48
N ILE A 270 10.71 8.09 -16.78
CA ILE A 270 10.58 7.38 -15.52
C ILE A 270 11.53 7.93 -14.47
N ALA A 271 11.13 7.85 -13.23
CA ALA A 271 12.00 8.17 -12.09
C ALA A 271 11.70 7.22 -10.93
N GLU A 272 12.71 6.97 -10.10
CA GLU A 272 12.56 6.23 -8.86
C GLU A 272 13.40 6.85 -7.75
N PHE A 273 12.79 7.03 -6.58
CA PHE A 273 13.39 7.64 -5.40
C PHE A 273 13.40 6.68 -4.22
N ASP A 274 14.46 6.73 -3.46
CA ASP A 274 14.57 6.09 -2.16
C ASP A 274 13.91 6.96 -1.10
N LEU A 275 12.73 6.56 -0.64
CA LEU A 275 12.00 7.31 0.38
C LEU A 275 12.61 7.18 1.78
N ASP A 276 13.32 6.09 2.06
CA ASP A 276 14.03 5.93 3.35
C ASP A 276 15.19 6.90 3.51
N LEU A 277 15.67 7.48 2.39
CA LEU A 277 16.70 8.54 2.39
C LEU A 277 16.11 9.95 2.34
N VAL A 278 14.84 10.08 1.97
CA VAL A 278 14.14 11.36 1.80
C VAL A 278 13.37 11.73 3.08
N LEU A 279 12.80 10.76 3.78
CA LEU A 279 12.07 10.90 5.03
C LEU A 279 13.01 10.90 6.23
#